data_2552d1f9f04dbeec4c17637abdda2ff0
#
_entry.id   2552d1f9f04dbeec4c17637abdda2ff0
#
_cell.length_a   1.000
_cell.length_b   1.000
_cell.length_c   1.000
_cell.angle_alpha   90.00
_cell.angle_beta   90.00
_cell.angle_gamma   90.00
#
_symmetry.space_group_name_H-M   'P 1'
#
loop_
_entity.id
_entity.type
_entity.pdbx_description
1 polymer ?
#
loop_
_entity_poly.entity_id
_entity_poly.type
_entity_poly.pdbx_seq_one_letter_code
_entity_poly.pdbx_strand_id
1 'polypeptide(L)'
;MSFALLIIGGILFLGGIAYLIYNFIRFNKDPLTDAFTKKDWINYVIGLVAVGLGFAGMLASAFEFNPAWKEIVEFEKGALAGRPVSYIGNYLRAVICGFFFAVFFAMLWTSFSATFYKRKIAAFEQKFFKWAMFGSIAPAVILFFVWTDAFGAYWSYPLPSGIYIGDGVGFFNAFNKGGLEGLKIAFYAIFILSGAGISYAVTEHHLYKTFKKHELFTTTLVFGFVSGIIGARIWYVVGNWTREFSGRPFYQVFEIWNGGLTVLGGVFLGVIVGALWFNHEHKEIDWRVALDIAVPTNLIAQAVGRLGNFTNVEVYGQAVKVEGLWNLLPSYVLQQMNLSNGGGALADGMIHVPLFLVEALLNLAGYFIIAYLVPALLKKKLAPGDILSSYFIWYGLIRIILEPLRDSNFNMGSDNSWSICNSLIYIITGVGGILCAHLYEAIKAKKDKGLTPVWSSIAILATLLFPLLQSVSLSTDKDGSGTVTPFTGFEIMSKTPIYIVAYVLLALALVCFIAEFVFSKKEGKEKVTKYLTIGGMSLAGVSAVLMIAGQNAIEANGLYVNLSYGFFMMIAFAILGVALASLPFFAEMHFKKLKKEEELEPQAK
;
A
#
# COMPACT_ATOMS: atom_id res chain seq x y z
N MET A 1 12.82 11.94 -46.36
CA MET A 1 11.48 12.04 -45.73
C MET A 1 11.64 12.32 -44.21
N SER A 2 12.54 11.66 -43.53
CA SER A 2 12.79 11.80 -42.09
C SER A 2 13.16 13.22 -41.63
N PHE A 3 14.05 13.92 -42.35
CA PHE A 3 14.45 15.29 -42.01
C PHE A 3 13.30 16.31 -42.15
N ALA A 4 12.45 16.14 -43.17
CA ALA A 4 11.27 16.96 -43.35
C ALA A 4 10.25 16.72 -42.21
N LEU A 5 10.04 15.47 -41.79
CA LEU A 5 9.17 15.11 -40.66
C LEU A 5 9.67 15.68 -39.33
N LEU A 6 10.99 15.72 -39.13
CA LEU A 6 11.61 16.34 -37.95
C LEU A 6 11.34 17.85 -37.90
N ILE A 7 11.58 18.54 -39.02
CA ILE A 7 11.40 20.00 -39.09
C ILE A 7 9.91 20.34 -38.97
N ILE A 8 9.04 19.71 -39.75
CA ILE A 8 7.59 19.96 -39.69
C ILE A 8 7.02 19.60 -38.34
N GLY A 9 7.44 18.46 -37.76
CA GLY A 9 7.06 18.04 -36.43
C GLY A 9 7.52 19.04 -35.36
N GLY A 10 8.76 19.51 -35.42
CA GLY A 10 9.29 20.53 -34.53
C GLY A 10 8.56 21.86 -34.62
N ILE A 11 8.25 22.33 -35.83
CA ILE A 11 7.48 23.57 -36.05
C ILE A 11 6.06 23.44 -35.49
N LEU A 12 5.38 22.32 -35.75
CA LEU A 12 4.04 22.06 -35.21
C LEU A 12 4.04 21.95 -33.68
N PHE A 13 5.04 21.30 -33.11
CA PHE A 13 5.16 21.13 -31.65
C PHE A 13 5.39 22.47 -30.95
N LEU A 14 6.43 23.23 -31.37
CA LEU A 14 6.74 24.53 -30.78
C LEU A 14 5.66 25.58 -31.08
N GLY A 15 5.13 25.56 -32.30
CA GLY A 15 4.02 26.43 -32.71
C GLY A 15 2.74 26.14 -31.92
N GLY A 16 2.44 24.87 -31.69
CA GLY A 16 1.31 24.43 -30.87
C GLY A 16 1.45 24.89 -29.41
N ILE A 17 2.62 24.74 -28.81
CA ILE A 17 2.92 25.24 -27.45
C ILE A 17 2.77 26.78 -27.41
N ALA A 18 3.38 27.50 -28.33
CA ALA A 18 3.27 28.96 -28.40
C ALA A 18 1.81 29.42 -28.57
N TYR A 19 1.04 28.69 -29.38
CA TYR A 19 -0.39 28.97 -29.60
C TYR A 19 -1.23 28.72 -28.34
N LEU A 20 -0.96 27.65 -27.61
CA LEU A 20 -1.62 27.38 -26.32
C LEU A 20 -1.31 28.47 -25.30
N ILE A 21 -0.05 28.88 -25.19
CA ILE A 21 0.39 29.95 -24.29
C ILE A 21 -0.30 31.26 -24.66
N TYR A 22 -0.31 31.62 -25.94
CA TYR A 22 -0.94 32.85 -26.42
C TYR A 22 -2.44 32.88 -26.09
N ASN A 23 -3.18 31.81 -26.41
CA ASN A 23 -4.61 31.72 -26.09
C ASN A 23 -4.89 31.76 -24.60
N PHE A 24 -4.02 31.14 -23.79
CA PHE A 24 -4.14 31.16 -22.34
C PHE A 24 -3.91 32.57 -21.78
N ILE A 25 -2.89 33.30 -22.25
CA ILE A 25 -2.63 34.71 -21.86
C ILE A 25 -3.81 35.58 -22.29
N ARG A 26 -4.31 35.40 -23.49
CA ARG A 26 -5.47 36.14 -24.01
C ARG A 26 -6.72 35.90 -23.18
N PHE A 27 -7.03 34.66 -22.84
CA PHE A 27 -8.14 34.29 -21.96
C PHE A 27 -8.00 34.91 -20.56
N ASN A 28 -6.79 34.93 -19.99
CA ASN A 28 -6.54 35.54 -18.70
C ASN A 28 -6.62 37.06 -18.67
N LYS A 29 -6.50 37.74 -19.82
CA LYS A 29 -6.63 39.20 -19.92
C LYS A 29 -8.07 39.67 -19.96
N ASP A 30 -9.03 38.78 -20.21
CA ASP A 30 -10.46 39.13 -20.29
C ASP A 30 -11.09 38.94 -18.88
N PRO A 31 -11.40 40.03 -18.15
CA PRO A 31 -11.93 39.98 -16.78
C PRO A 31 -13.38 39.51 -16.68
N LEU A 32 -14.11 39.46 -17.82
CA LEU A 32 -15.55 39.25 -17.84
C LEU A 32 -15.97 37.78 -18.02
N THR A 33 -15.04 36.88 -18.41
CA THR A 33 -15.39 35.51 -18.72
C THR A 33 -14.74 34.52 -17.74
N ASP A 34 -15.55 33.88 -16.89
CA ASP A 34 -15.12 32.79 -16.02
C ASP A 34 -15.13 31.41 -16.71
N ALA A 35 -15.64 31.34 -17.96
CA ALA A 35 -15.77 30.12 -18.73
C ALA A 35 -15.25 30.31 -20.19
N PHE A 36 -14.72 29.21 -20.78
CA PHE A 36 -14.30 29.23 -22.18
C PHE A 36 -15.49 29.40 -23.11
N THR A 37 -15.36 30.33 -24.04
CA THR A 37 -16.30 30.44 -25.17
C THR A 37 -16.09 29.27 -26.16
N LYS A 38 -17.06 29.01 -27.05
CA LYS A 38 -16.91 28.01 -28.12
C LYS A 38 -15.62 28.21 -28.92
N LYS A 39 -15.24 29.47 -29.16
CA LYS A 39 -14.02 29.83 -29.88
C LYS A 39 -12.77 29.49 -29.11
N ASP A 40 -12.75 29.69 -27.79
CA ASP A 40 -11.62 29.37 -26.93
C ASP A 40 -11.41 27.86 -26.85
N TRP A 41 -12.50 27.08 -26.77
CA TRP A 41 -12.44 25.62 -26.85
C TRP A 41 -11.85 25.13 -28.18
N ILE A 42 -12.29 25.68 -29.31
CA ILE A 42 -11.76 25.32 -30.64
C ILE A 42 -10.25 25.62 -30.69
N ASN A 43 -9.84 26.83 -30.27
CA ASN A 43 -8.44 27.22 -30.25
C ASN A 43 -7.58 26.35 -29.34
N TYR A 44 -8.12 25.97 -28.21
CA TYR A 44 -7.44 25.08 -27.27
C TYR A 44 -7.21 23.68 -27.86
N VAL A 45 -8.24 23.09 -28.44
CA VAL A 45 -8.16 21.77 -29.11
C VAL A 45 -7.19 21.83 -30.31
N ILE A 46 -7.20 22.89 -31.12
CA ILE A 46 -6.24 23.06 -32.22
C ILE A 46 -4.81 23.06 -31.67
N GLY A 47 -4.54 23.79 -30.59
CA GLY A 47 -3.22 23.79 -29.96
C GLY A 47 -2.79 22.43 -29.44
N LEU A 48 -3.69 21.69 -28.77
CA LEU A 48 -3.41 20.33 -28.29
C LEU A 48 -3.11 19.36 -29.43
N VAL A 49 -3.89 19.41 -30.51
CA VAL A 49 -3.68 18.56 -31.69
C VAL A 49 -2.35 18.90 -32.38
N ALA A 50 -2.01 20.18 -32.49
CA ALA A 50 -0.72 20.61 -33.07
C ALA A 50 0.47 20.09 -32.23
N VAL A 51 0.42 20.18 -30.90
CA VAL A 51 1.44 19.64 -30.00
C VAL A 51 1.54 18.12 -30.15
N GLY A 52 0.42 17.42 -30.17
CA GLY A 52 0.39 15.96 -30.31
C GLY A 52 0.96 15.49 -31.65
N LEU A 53 0.49 16.07 -32.76
CA LEU A 53 0.99 15.75 -34.11
C LEU A 53 2.45 16.13 -34.31
N GLY A 54 2.87 17.26 -33.74
CA GLY A 54 4.26 17.72 -33.79
C GLY A 54 5.19 16.73 -33.11
N PHE A 55 4.88 16.30 -31.90
CA PHE A 55 5.66 15.31 -31.17
C PHE A 55 5.65 13.93 -31.85
N ALA A 56 4.49 13.49 -32.34
CA ALA A 56 4.38 12.26 -33.11
C ALA A 56 5.23 12.29 -34.38
N GLY A 57 5.28 13.42 -35.09
CA GLY A 57 6.13 13.60 -36.27
C GLY A 57 7.62 13.56 -35.95
N MET A 58 8.05 14.16 -34.85
CA MET A 58 9.44 14.06 -34.37
C MET A 58 9.81 12.62 -34.02
N LEU A 59 8.94 11.89 -33.31
CA LEU A 59 9.15 10.48 -33.03
C LEU A 59 9.22 9.64 -34.31
N ALA A 60 8.30 9.84 -35.25
CA ALA A 60 8.32 9.17 -36.55
C ALA A 60 9.64 9.39 -37.28
N SER A 61 10.15 10.62 -37.27
CA SER A 61 11.48 10.94 -37.81
C SER A 61 12.60 10.18 -37.10
N ALA A 62 12.59 10.13 -35.78
CA ALA A 62 13.59 9.40 -35.01
C ALA A 62 13.63 7.90 -35.36
N PHE A 63 12.48 7.28 -35.58
CA PHE A 63 12.39 5.89 -36.03
C PHE A 63 12.98 5.68 -37.43
N GLU A 64 12.82 6.65 -38.34
CA GLU A 64 13.41 6.55 -39.68
C GLU A 64 14.92 6.75 -39.68
N PHE A 65 15.49 7.50 -38.74
CA PHE A 65 16.93 7.71 -38.63
C PHE A 65 17.70 6.52 -38.07
N ASN A 66 17.04 5.62 -37.35
CA ASN A 66 17.69 4.43 -36.81
C ASN A 66 17.41 3.21 -37.70
N PRO A 67 18.37 2.79 -38.57
CA PRO A 67 18.18 1.67 -39.47
C PRO A 67 17.97 0.35 -38.72
N ALA A 68 18.52 0.21 -37.54
CA ALA A 68 18.32 -0.99 -36.70
C ALA A 68 16.85 -1.22 -36.33
N TRP A 69 16.03 -0.18 -36.31
CA TRP A 69 14.60 -0.30 -36.04
C TRP A 69 13.77 -0.74 -37.26
N LYS A 70 14.39 -0.84 -38.44
CA LYS A 70 13.74 -1.28 -39.67
C LYS A 70 13.89 -2.76 -39.95
N GLU A 71 14.81 -3.41 -39.26
CA GLU A 71 15.07 -4.84 -39.43
C GLU A 71 14.12 -5.67 -38.57
N ILE A 72 13.75 -6.84 -39.07
CA ILE A 72 13.08 -7.84 -38.24
C ILE A 72 14.17 -8.45 -37.36
N VAL A 73 14.08 -8.20 -36.07
CA VAL A 73 15.02 -8.76 -35.09
C VAL A 73 14.40 -10.01 -34.49
N GLU A 74 15.14 -11.11 -34.54
CA GLU A 74 14.80 -12.33 -33.82
C GLU A 74 15.52 -12.33 -32.48
N PHE A 75 14.80 -12.65 -31.42
CA PHE A 75 15.41 -12.85 -30.12
C PHE A 75 16.17 -14.18 -30.10
N GLU A 76 17.49 -14.14 -29.96
CA GLU A 76 18.31 -15.34 -29.93
C GLU A 76 18.20 -16.10 -28.59
N LYS A 77 17.95 -15.38 -27.50
CA LYS A 77 17.95 -15.92 -26.13
C LYS A 77 16.87 -15.28 -25.26
N GLY A 78 16.56 -15.96 -24.16
CA GLY A 78 15.64 -15.46 -23.14
C GLY A 78 14.18 -15.84 -23.38
N ALA A 79 13.25 -15.11 -22.77
CA ALA A 79 11.82 -15.41 -22.78
C ALA A 79 11.20 -15.41 -24.20
N LEU A 80 11.78 -14.68 -25.12
CA LEU A 80 11.26 -14.47 -26.48
C LEU A 80 12.11 -15.17 -27.56
N ALA A 81 12.96 -16.13 -27.19
CA ALA A 81 13.83 -16.83 -28.13
C ALA A 81 13.07 -17.34 -29.37
N GLY A 82 13.59 -17.06 -30.56
CA GLY A 82 13.00 -17.45 -31.84
C GLY A 82 11.74 -16.68 -32.27
N ARG A 83 11.36 -15.59 -31.56
CA ARG A 83 10.21 -14.76 -31.93
C ARG A 83 10.62 -13.55 -32.75
N PRO A 84 10.03 -13.32 -33.94
CA PRO A 84 10.30 -12.13 -34.73
C PRO A 84 9.60 -10.91 -34.15
N VAL A 85 10.28 -9.77 -34.15
CA VAL A 85 9.73 -8.48 -33.75
C VAL A 85 9.20 -7.71 -34.96
N SER A 86 7.91 -7.36 -34.95
CA SER A 86 7.29 -6.62 -36.05
C SER A 86 7.55 -5.12 -35.92
N TYR A 87 8.37 -4.57 -36.85
CA TYR A 87 8.71 -3.15 -36.90
C TYR A 87 7.50 -2.24 -37.15
N ILE A 88 6.64 -2.56 -38.13
CA ILE A 88 5.54 -1.65 -38.56
C ILE A 88 4.52 -1.43 -37.43
N GLY A 89 4.14 -2.48 -36.73
CA GLY A 89 3.21 -2.38 -35.62
C GLY A 89 3.75 -1.53 -34.47
N ASN A 90 5.03 -1.65 -34.18
CA ASN A 90 5.72 -0.91 -33.13
C ASN A 90 5.90 0.57 -33.48
N TYR A 91 6.23 0.88 -34.72
CA TYR A 91 6.31 2.25 -35.22
C TYR A 91 4.98 2.99 -35.04
N LEU A 92 3.87 2.38 -35.47
CA LEU A 92 2.56 3.00 -35.38
C LEU A 92 2.14 3.23 -33.92
N ARG A 93 2.37 2.25 -33.06
CA ARG A 93 2.08 2.35 -31.62
C ARG A 93 2.89 3.46 -30.96
N ALA A 94 4.19 3.59 -31.29
CA ALA A 94 5.05 4.65 -30.78
C ALA A 94 4.56 6.05 -31.12
N VAL A 95 4.20 6.25 -32.37
CA VAL A 95 3.71 7.55 -32.85
C VAL A 95 2.40 7.91 -32.15
N ILE A 96 1.46 6.97 -32.05
CA ILE A 96 0.18 7.19 -31.36
C ILE A 96 0.39 7.41 -29.85
N CYS A 97 1.25 6.61 -29.22
CA CYS A 97 1.58 6.77 -27.80
C CYS A 97 2.20 8.15 -27.52
N GLY A 98 3.15 8.57 -28.38
CA GLY A 98 3.78 9.90 -28.29
C GLY A 98 2.77 11.03 -28.45
N PHE A 99 1.83 10.93 -29.38
CA PHE A 99 0.75 11.89 -29.51
C PHE A 99 -0.03 12.08 -28.21
N PHE A 100 -0.49 10.99 -27.59
CA PHE A 100 -1.26 11.06 -26.36
C PHE A 100 -0.43 11.54 -25.15
N PHE A 101 0.86 11.19 -25.06
CA PHE A 101 1.74 11.73 -24.04
C PHE A 101 1.92 13.24 -24.17
N ALA A 102 2.16 13.73 -25.39
CA ALA A 102 2.30 15.16 -25.63
C ALA A 102 1.03 15.94 -25.28
N VAL A 103 -0.14 15.41 -25.64
CA VAL A 103 -1.44 15.98 -25.27
C VAL A 103 -1.63 15.99 -23.76
N PHE A 104 -1.29 14.91 -23.07
CA PHE A 104 -1.36 14.82 -21.60
C PHE A 104 -0.50 15.90 -20.94
N PHE A 105 0.76 16.05 -21.34
CA PHE A 105 1.65 17.05 -20.75
C PHE A 105 1.20 18.49 -21.07
N ALA A 106 0.68 18.74 -22.27
CA ALA A 106 0.10 20.04 -22.60
C ALA A 106 -1.13 20.37 -21.75
N MET A 107 -1.98 19.39 -21.48
CA MET A 107 -3.14 19.55 -20.59
C MET A 107 -2.73 19.71 -19.12
N LEU A 108 -1.73 18.95 -18.67
CA LEU A 108 -1.16 19.08 -17.32
C LEU A 108 -0.59 20.48 -17.12
N TRP A 109 0.18 20.99 -18.09
CA TRP A 109 0.69 22.37 -18.10
C TRP A 109 -0.42 23.41 -17.99
N THR A 110 -1.50 23.23 -18.77
CA THR A 110 -2.64 24.16 -18.75
C THR A 110 -3.36 24.16 -17.40
N SER A 111 -3.56 22.97 -16.80
CA SER A 111 -4.17 22.83 -15.47
C SER A 111 -3.31 23.48 -14.39
N PHE A 112 -2.00 23.26 -14.43
CA PHE A 112 -1.04 23.84 -13.52
C PHE A 112 -0.99 25.37 -13.63
N SER A 113 -0.94 25.88 -14.87
CA SER A 113 -0.95 27.32 -15.15
C SER A 113 -2.23 28.00 -14.67
N ALA A 114 -3.37 27.36 -14.83
CA ALA A 114 -4.67 27.86 -14.33
C ALA A 114 -4.67 28.01 -12.80
N THR A 115 -4.05 27.07 -12.09
CA THR A 115 -3.90 27.14 -10.62
C THR A 115 -2.96 28.28 -10.21
N PHE A 116 -1.86 28.47 -10.94
CA PHE A 116 -0.84 29.47 -10.64
C PHE A 116 -1.34 30.90 -10.79
N TYR A 117 -2.20 31.15 -11.77
CA TYR A 117 -2.77 32.49 -12.02
C TYR A 117 -3.96 32.83 -11.12
N LYS A 118 -4.28 31.99 -10.12
CA LYS A 118 -5.36 32.21 -9.14
C LYS A 118 -6.74 32.56 -9.74
N ARG A 119 -6.97 32.19 -10.99
CA ARG A 119 -8.23 32.50 -11.66
C ARG A 119 -9.28 31.44 -11.30
N LYS A 120 -10.49 31.89 -11.00
CA LYS A 120 -11.64 31.01 -10.85
C LYS A 120 -12.05 30.50 -12.22
N ILE A 121 -11.57 29.33 -12.61
CA ILE A 121 -12.07 28.61 -13.78
C ILE A 121 -13.41 27.98 -13.40
N ALA A 122 -14.39 28.07 -14.30
CA ALA A 122 -15.70 27.48 -14.07
C ALA A 122 -15.58 25.99 -13.70
N ALA A 123 -16.46 25.53 -12.81
CA ALA A 123 -16.41 24.16 -12.29
C ALA A 123 -16.50 23.09 -13.41
N PHE A 124 -17.15 23.44 -14.53
CA PHE A 124 -17.23 22.57 -15.72
C PHE A 124 -15.86 22.39 -16.37
N GLU A 125 -15.13 23.48 -16.63
CA GLU A 125 -13.80 23.42 -17.24
C GLU A 125 -12.79 22.69 -16.35
N GLN A 126 -12.80 22.93 -15.05
CA GLN A 126 -11.96 22.19 -14.11
C GLN A 126 -12.22 20.69 -14.19
N LYS A 127 -13.51 20.30 -14.24
CA LYS A 127 -13.92 18.90 -14.36
C LYS A 127 -13.52 18.32 -15.71
N PHE A 128 -13.72 19.09 -16.80
CA PHE A 128 -13.34 18.69 -18.14
C PHE A 128 -11.83 18.50 -18.28
N PHE A 129 -11.01 19.46 -17.87
CA PHE A 129 -9.54 19.35 -17.91
C PHE A 129 -9.06 18.11 -17.16
N LYS A 130 -9.62 17.83 -16.00
CA LYS A 130 -9.28 16.68 -15.19
C LYS A 130 -9.60 15.36 -15.91
N TRP A 131 -10.80 15.21 -16.43
CA TRP A 131 -11.22 13.99 -17.11
C TRP A 131 -10.55 13.83 -18.48
N ALA A 132 -10.37 14.90 -19.23
CA ALA A 132 -9.69 14.84 -20.51
C ALA A 132 -8.19 14.56 -20.34
N MET A 133 -7.55 15.05 -19.28
CA MET A 133 -6.18 14.71 -18.91
C MET A 133 -6.04 13.21 -18.65
N PHE A 134 -6.90 12.63 -17.80
CA PHE A 134 -6.91 11.19 -17.57
C PHE A 134 -7.27 10.41 -18.83
N GLY A 135 -8.23 10.89 -19.62
CA GLY A 135 -8.62 10.30 -20.91
C GLY A 135 -7.49 10.31 -21.95
N SER A 136 -6.56 11.27 -21.90
CA SER A 136 -5.42 11.31 -22.82
C SER A 136 -4.26 10.42 -22.38
N ILE A 137 -4.03 10.28 -21.05
CA ILE A 137 -2.94 9.43 -20.57
C ILE A 137 -3.28 7.93 -20.68
N ALA A 138 -4.54 7.54 -20.51
CA ALA A 138 -4.93 6.14 -20.53
C ALA A 138 -4.56 5.42 -21.85
N PRO A 139 -4.87 5.95 -23.06
CA PRO A 139 -4.40 5.34 -24.29
C PRO A 139 -2.88 5.28 -24.40
N ALA A 140 -2.16 6.32 -23.94
CA ALA A 140 -0.71 6.32 -23.96
C ALA A 140 -0.13 5.20 -23.07
N VAL A 141 -0.66 5.03 -21.85
CA VAL A 141 -0.24 3.97 -20.94
C VAL A 141 -0.55 2.59 -21.50
N ILE A 142 -1.77 2.38 -22.00
CA ILE A 142 -2.18 1.10 -22.60
C ILE A 142 -1.28 0.75 -23.78
N LEU A 143 -1.06 1.70 -24.71
CA LEU A 143 -0.21 1.50 -25.88
C LEU A 143 1.26 1.29 -25.48
N PHE A 144 1.75 1.99 -24.46
CA PHE A 144 3.09 1.79 -23.93
C PHE A 144 3.27 0.34 -23.44
N PHE A 145 2.34 -0.20 -22.67
CA PHE A 145 2.40 -1.58 -22.20
C PHE A 145 2.24 -2.62 -23.32
N VAL A 146 1.47 -2.32 -24.36
CA VAL A 146 1.28 -3.23 -25.51
C VAL A 146 2.40 -3.11 -26.55
N TRP A 147 3.17 -2.02 -26.48
CA TRP A 147 4.04 -1.58 -27.57
C TRP A 147 5.46 -2.17 -27.60
N THR A 148 5.98 -2.76 -26.60
CA THR A 148 7.42 -2.83 -26.39
C THR A 148 8.16 -4.03 -27.00
N ASP A 149 7.64 -4.68 -28.02
CA ASP A 149 8.38 -5.76 -28.68
C ASP A 149 9.71 -5.25 -29.29
N ALA A 150 9.74 -4.03 -29.87
CA ALA A 150 10.95 -3.48 -30.43
C ALA A 150 11.96 -2.96 -29.38
N PHE A 151 11.47 -2.36 -28.28
CA PHE A 151 12.38 -1.88 -27.23
C PHE A 151 13.06 -2.99 -26.46
N GLY A 152 12.36 -4.12 -26.24
CA GLY A 152 12.93 -5.26 -25.56
C GLY A 152 14.17 -5.83 -26.24
N ALA A 153 14.28 -5.70 -27.57
CA ALA A 153 15.44 -6.17 -28.32
C ALA A 153 16.69 -5.32 -28.12
N TYR A 154 16.55 -4.04 -27.72
CA TYR A 154 17.64 -3.07 -27.60
C TYR A 154 18.02 -2.70 -26.16
N TRP A 155 17.28 -3.14 -25.18
CA TRP A 155 17.58 -2.88 -23.79
C TRP A 155 18.49 -3.96 -23.22
N SER A 156 19.49 -3.52 -22.46
CA SER A 156 20.29 -4.45 -21.66
C SER A 156 19.48 -4.91 -20.45
N TYR A 157 19.49 -6.22 -20.19
CA TYR A 157 18.86 -6.81 -19.03
C TYR A 157 19.91 -7.34 -18.05
N PRO A 158 19.69 -7.24 -16.74
CA PRO A 158 18.53 -6.63 -16.08
C PRO A 158 18.42 -5.13 -16.31
N LEU A 159 17.19 -4.62 -16.30
CA LEU A 159 16.94 -3.18 -16.27
C LEU A 159 17.60 -2.57 -15.03
N PRO A 160 18.11 -1.33 -15.12
CA PRO A 160 18.75 -0.72 -13.97
C PRO A 160 17.77 -0.59 -12.79
N SER A 161 18.25 -0.92 -11.58
CA SER A 161 17.45 -0.84 -10.35
C SER A 161 17.49 0.54 -9.69
N GLY A 162 18.17 1.52 -10.29
CA GLY A 162 18.27 2.88 -9.76
C GLY A 162 19.16 3.77 -10.60
N ILE A 163 19.21 5.04 -10.20
CA ILE A 163 20.10 6.05 -10.78
C ILE A 163 21.35 6.07 -9.92
N TYR A 164 22.50 5.83 -10.54
CA TYR A 164 23.80 5.88 -9.88
C TYR A 164 24.40 7.28 -10.10
N ILE A 165 24.73 7.98 -9.03
CA ILE A 165 25.38 9.29 -9.06
C ILE A 165 26.78 9.10 -8.51
N GLY A 166 27.84 9.23 -9.36
CA GLY A 166 29.20 9.24 -8.87
C GLY A 166 30.22 8.37 -9.56
N ASP A 167 29.93 7.76 -10.71
CA ASP A 167 30.93 7.07 -11.50
C ASP A 167 31.85 8.08 -12.22
N GLY A 168 32.84 8.60 -11.49
CA GLY A 168 34.00 9.24 -12.07
C GLY A 168 33.97 10.75 -12.24
N VAL A 169 32.97 11.51 -11.77
CA VAL A 169 32.95 12.98 -12.00
C VAL A 169 32.67 13.79 -10.73
N GLY A 170 33.64 14.60 -10.32
CA GLY A 170 33.48 15.79 -9.48
C GLY A 170 33.20 15.57 -7.98
N PHE A 171 32.38 16.44 -7.39
CA PHE A 171 32.05 16.54 -5.97
C PHE A 171 31.62 15.21 -5.30
N PHE A 172 30.95 14.32 -6.02
CA PHE A 172 30.50 13.02 -5.51
C PHE A 172 31.59 11.97 -5.34
N ASN A 173 32.77 12.16 -5.95
CA ASN A 173 33.96 11.31 -5.72
C ASN A 173 34.51 11.43 -4.28
N ALA A 174 34.19 12.50 -3.57
CA ALA A 174 34.56 12.65 -2.16
C ALA A 174 33.89 11.64 -1.26
N PHE A 175 32.70 11.14 -1.61
CA PHE A 175 31.97 10.09 -0.88
C PHE A 175 32.49 8.68 -1.19
N ASN A 176 33.22 8.49 -2.27
CA ASN A 176 33.80 7.20 -2.68
C ASN A 176 35.07 6.81 -1.88
N LYS A 177 35.69 7.73 -1.17
CA LYS A 177 36.89 7.47 -0.36
C LYS A 177 36.66 6.62 0.88
N GLY A 178 35.40 6.31 1.22
CA GLY A 178 35.03 5.50 2.38
C GLY A 178 34.52 4.09 2.05
N GLY A 179 34.68 3.60 0.81
CA GLY A 179 34.16 2.28 0.42
C GLY A 179 32.64 2.27 0.17
N LEU A 180 31.99 3.42 0.11
CA LEU A 180 30.64 3.58 -0.37
C LEU A 180 30.70 3.63 -1.90
N GLU A 181 30.34 2.55 -2.56
CA GLU A 181 29.94 2.59 -3.98
C GLU A 181 28.93 3.71 -4.12
N GLY A 182 29.14 4.66 -5.01
CA GLY A 182 28.45 5.93 -5.17
C GLY A 182 26.96 6.00 -4.76
N LEU A 183 26.40 7.18 -4.59
CA LEU A 183 25.01 7.36 -4.17
C LEU A 183 24.05 6.73 -5.20
N LYS A 184 23.37 5.64 -4.82
CA LYS A 184 22.34 4.99 -5.61
C LYS A 184 20.97 5.51 -5.19
N ILE A 185 20.27 6.20 -6.09
CA ILE A 185 18.84 6.49 -5.91
C ILE A 185 18.06 5.33 -6.50
N ALA A 186 17.58 4.43 -5.63
CA ALA A 186 16.82 3.26 -6.05
C ALA A 186 15.47 3.67 -6.66
N PHE A 187 15.12 3.11 -7.82
CA PHE A 187 13.79 3.29 -8.42
C PHE A 187 12.67 2.85 -7.48
N TYR A 188 12.91 1.83 -6.66
CA TYR A 188 11.99 1.39 -5.63
C TYR A 188 11.57 2.53 -4.68
N ALA A 189 12.53 3.35 -4.22
CA ALA A 189 12.23 4.50 -3.37
C ALA A 189 11.41 5.57 -4.12
N ILE A 190 11.72 5.80 -5.40
CA ILE A 190 10.96 6.74 -6.24
C ILE A 190 9.52 6.28 -6.40
N PHE A 191 9.28 4.98 -6.66
CA PHE A 191 7.93 4.43 -6.78
C PHE A 191 7.15 4.52 -5.47
N ILE A 192 7.76 4.23 -4.33
CA ILE A 192 7.10 4.37 -3.02
C ILE A 192 6.70 5.82 -2.75
N LEU A 193 7.62 6.77 -2.94
CA LEU A 193 7.34 8.19 -2.72
C LEU A 193 6.29 8.73 -3.70
N SER A 194 6.34 8.29 -4.95
CA SER A 194 5.33 8.65 -5.96
C SER A 194 3.96 8.09 -5.57
N GLY A 195 3.91 6.83 -5.14
CA GLY A 195 2.69 6.21 -4.65
C GLY A 195 2.10 6.93 -3.43
N ALA A 196 2.94 7.30 -2.47
CA ALA A 196 2.54 8.09 -1.31
C ALA A 196 2.01 9.49 -1.71
N GLY A 197 2.68 10.16 -2.67
CA GLY A 197 2.23 11.45 -3.20
C GLY A 197 0.88 11.37 -3.91
N ILE A 198 0.66 10.33 -4.73
CA ILE A 198 -0.64 10.10 -5.39
C ILE A 198 -1.73 9.81 -4.37
N SER A 199 -1.45 8.93 -3.41
CA SER A 199 -2.37 8.61 -2.31
C SER A 199 -2.77 9.86 -1.53
N TYR A 200 -1.81 10.71 -1.18
CA TYR A 200 -2.03 11.99 -0.52
C TYR A 200 -2.94 12.92 -1.33
N ALA A 201 -2.63 13.12 -2.62
CA ALA A 201 -3.40 13.99 -3.50
C ALA A 201 -4.86 13.52 -3.63
N VAL A 202 -5.08 12.20 -3.74
CA VAL A 202 -6.43 11.60 -3.80
C VAL A 202 -7.16 11.78 -2.47
N THR A 203 -6.47 11.55 -1.35
CA THR A 203 -7.02 11.73 0.01
C THR A 203 -7.46 13.18 0.24
N GLU A 204 -6.56 14.15 0.02
CA GLU A 204 -6.88 15.58 0.18
C GLU A 204 -8.05 16.02 -0.71
N HIS A 205 -8.09 15.53 -1.94
CA HIS A 205 -9.21 15.82 -2.83
C HIS A 205 -10.55 15.33 -2.26
N HIS A 206 -10.61 14.11 -1.74
CA HIS A 206 -11.82 13.56 -1.17
C HIS A 206 -12.20 14.21 0.17
N LEU A 207 -11.23 14.50 1.03
CA LEU A 207 -11.44 15.24 2.28
C LEU A 207 -11.98 16.63 2.01
N TYR A 208 -11.38 17.37 1.05
CA TYR A 208 -11.90 18.67 0.64
C TYR A 208 -13.33 18.58 0.10
N LYS A 209 -13.64 17.56 -0.71
CA LYS A 209 -15.00 17.36 -1.23
C LYS A 209 -16.02 17.13 -0.11
N THR A 210 -15.62 16.41 0.95
CA THR A 210 -16.48 16.04 2.08
C THR A 210 -16.61 17.17 3.08
N PHE A 211 -15.50 17.75 3.53
CA PHE A 211 -15.46 18.70 4.64
C PHE A 211 -15.31 20.16 4.23
N LYS A 212 -15.04 20.45 2.94
CA LYS A 212 -14.82 21.80 2.40
C LYS A 212 -13.66 22.57 3.05
N LYS A 213 -12.71 21.85 3.66
CA LYS A 213 -11.49 22.39 4.26
C LYS A 213 -10.27 21.89 3.51
N HIS A 214 -9.24 22.71 3.34
CA HIS A 214 -7.97 22.38 2.72
C HIS A 214 -6.94 21.93 3.75
N GLU A 215 -5.95 21.16 3.28
CA GLU A 215 -4.77 20.75 4.06
C GLU A 215 -5.08 19.97 5.34
N LEU A 216 -6.19 19.22 5.32
CA LEU A 216 -6.62 18.43 6.48
C LEU A 216 -5.68 17.25 6.77
N PHE A 217 -5.01 16.72 5.76
CA PHE A 217 -4.25 15.47 5.89
C PHE A 217 -2.73 15.63 5.85
N THR A 218 -2.22 16.85 5.60
CA THR A 218 -0.79 17.11 5.38
C THR A 218 0.06 16.72 6.59
N THR A 219 -0.25 17.24 7.76
CA THR A 219 0.47 16.93 9.01
C THR A 219 0.26 15.48 9.42
N THR A 220 -0.96 14.98 9.30
CA THR A 220 -1.31 13.58 9.55
C THR A 220 -0.49 12.62 8.70
N LEU A 221 -0.28 12.92 7.40
CA LEU A 221 0.57 12.12 6.53
C LEU A 221 2.02 12.09 7.04
N VAL A 222 2.58 13.25 7.42
CA VAL A 222 3.98 13.32 7.89
C VAL A 222 4.17 12.47 9.13
N PHE A 223 3.31 12.62 10.15
CA PHE A 223 3.41 11.85 11.38
C PHE A 223 3.10 10.36 11.16
N GLY A 224 2.10 10.05 10.33
CA GLY A 224 1.77 8.69 9.95
C GLY A 224 2.89 8.00 9.14
N PHE A 225 3.55 8.71 8.23
CA PHE A 225 4.64 8.18 7.44
C PHE A 225 5.90 7.90 8.28
N VAL A 226 6.31 8.85 9.11
CA VAL A 226 7.48 8.69 9.99
C VAL A 226 7.25 7.56 11.00
N SER A 227 6.08 7.55 11.66
CA SER A 227 5.73 6.47 12.58
C SER A 227 5.57 5.13 11.86
N GLY A 228 5.11 5.14 10.61
CA GLY A 228 5.04 3.96 9.76
C GLY A 228 6.42 3.34 9.52
N ILE A 229 7.45 4.11 9.23
CA ILE A 229 8.83 3.61 9.09
C ILE A 229 9.29 2.97 10.40
N ILE A 230 9.03 3.62 11.53
CA ILE A 230 9.38 3.09 12.86
C ILE A 230 8.64 1.77 13.11
N GLY A 231 7.33 1.72 12.84
CA GLY A 231 6.52 0.52 13.01
C GLY A 231 6.98 -0.64 12.12
N ALA A 232 7.33 -0.33 10.87
CA ALA A 232 7.88 -1.32 9.92
C ALA A 232 9.16 -1.95 10.45
N ARG A 233 10.04 -1.15 11.05
CA ARG A 233 11.29 -1.63 11.66
C ARG A 233 11.05 -2.44 12.92
N ILE A 234 10.20 -1.95 13.82
CA ILE A 234 9.85 -2.65 15.06
C ILE A 234 9.33 -4.06 14.75
N TRP A 235 8.37 -4.16 13.81
CA TRP A 235 7.76 -5.44 13.44
C TRP A 235 8.78 -6.40 12.83
N TYR A 236 9.67 -5.89 11.98
CA TYR A 236 10.75 -6.70 11.41
C TYR A 236 11.70 -7.23 12.48
N VAL A 237 12.14 -6.36 13.39
CA VAL A 237 13.05 -6.72 14.49
C VAL A 237 12.42 -7.77 15.41
N VAL A 238 11.15 -7.59 15.78
CA VAL A 238 10.42 -8.56 16.62
C VAL A 238 10.34 -9.94 15.94
N GLY A 239 10.00 -9.95 14.65
CA GLY A 239 9.85 -11.20 13.90
C GLY A 239 11.17 -11.92 13.59
N ASN A 240 12.29 -11.18 13.52
CA ASN A 240 13.59 -11.75 13.19
C ASN A 240 14.60 -11.66 14.35
N TRP A 241 14.13 -11.45 15.59
CA TRP A 241 15.01 -11.24 16.74
C TRP A 241 16.03 -12.35 16.92
N THR A 242 15.56 -13.59 16.99
CA THR A 242 16.42 -14.76 17.21
C THR A 242 17.34 -15.03 16.02
N ARG A 243 16.88 -14.74 14.82
CA ARG A 243 17.57 -15.01 13.56
C ARG A 243 18.68 -14.00 13.25
N GLU A 244 18.40 -12.71 13.45
CA GLU A 244 19.27 -11.64 12.96
C GLU A 244 19.88 -10.77 14.06
N PHE A 245 19.19 -10.59 15.19
CA PHE A 245 19.57 -9.60 16.20
C PHE A 245 20.13 -10.21 17.49
N SER A 246 19.77 -11.46 17.82
CA SER A 246 20.29 -12.15 18.99
C SER A 246 21.82 -12.28 18.93
N GLY A 247 22.49 -11.79 19.97
CA GLY A 247 23.95 -11.81 20.06
C GLY A 247 24.69 -10.71 19.29
N ARG A 248 23.94 -9.79 18.63
CA ARG A 248 24.50 -8.61 17.96
C ARG A 248 24.38 -7.35 18.82
N PRO A 249 25.21 -6.32 18.59
CA PRO A 249 25.08 -5.03 19.27
C PRO A 249 23.70 -4.41 19.07
N PHE A 250 23.08 -3.90 20.13
CA PHE A 250 21.71 -3.39 20.11
C PHE A 250 21.49 -2.24 19.10
N TYR A 251 22.50 -1.43 18.80
CA TYR A 251 22.36 -0.33 17.82
C TYR A 251 21.99 -0.81 16.42
N GLN A 252 22.29 -2.06 16.04
CA GLN A 252 21.92 -2.61 14.75
C GLN A 252 20.40 -2.72 14.53
N VAL A 253 19.61 -2.68 15.60
CA VAL A 253 18.16 -2.56 15.53
C VAL A 253 17.73 -1.29 14.78
N PHE A 254 18.52 -0.23 14.82
CA PHE A 254 18.21 1.07 14.19
C PHE A 254 18.75 1.23 12.78
N GLU A 255 19.48 0.26 12.24
CA GLU A 255 20.09 0.32 10.90
C GLU A 255 19.05 0.08 9.80
N ILE A 256 18.13 1.05 9.60
CA ILE A 256 17.07 0.97 8.58
C ILE A 256 17.61 1.02 7.15
N TRP A 257 18.80 1.56 6.94
CA TRP A 257 19.48 1.64 5.65
C TRP A 257 19.98 0.27 5.12
N ASN A 258 20.09 -0.72 5.99
CA ASN A 258 20.40 -2.10 5.63
C ASN A 258 19.15 -2.91 5.21
N GLY A 259 17.99 -2.24 5.08
CA GLY A 259 16.71 -2.90 4.79
C GLY A 259 16.02 -3.42 6.05
N GLY A 260 15.19 -4.46 5.92
CA GLY A 260 14.46 -5.04 7.05
C GLY A 260 13.32 -4.15 7.55
N LEU A 261 12.37 -3.87 6.66
CA LEU A 261 11.15 -3.11 6.93
C LEU A 261 9.93 -3.97 6.54
N THR A 262 8.99 -4.15 7.45
CA THR A 262 7.78 -4.95 7.24
C THR A 262 6.57 -4.06 7.06
N VAL A 263 5.87 -4.19 5.94
CA VAL A 263 4.71 -3.37 5.60
C VAL A 263 3.62 -3.42 6.68
N LEU A 264 3.40 -4.59 7.29
CA LEU A 264 2.39 -4.77 8.35
C LEU A 264 2.60 -3.80 9.52
N GLY A 265 3.80 -3.80 10.11
CA GLY A 265 4.11 -2.90 11.22
C GLY A 265 4.01 -1.43 10.81
N GLY A 266 4.42 -1.12 9.58
CA GLY A 266 4.32 0.23 9.02
C GLY A 266 2.88 0.72 8.92
N VAL A 267 2.00 -0.07 8.37
CA VAL A 267 0.58 0.27 8.22
C VAL A 267 -0.08 0.41 9.58
N PHE A 268 0.16 -0.53 10.51
CA PHE A 268 -0.46 -0.45 11.84
C PHE A 268 -0.05 0.79 12.61
N LEU A 269 1.25 1.02 12.78
CA LEU A 269 1.70 2.17 13.57
C LEU A 269 1.40 3.48 12.85
N GLY A 270 1.53 3.53 11.52
CA GLY A 270 1.19 4.70 10.72
C GLY A 270 -0.29 5.08 10.81
N VAL A 271 -1.20 4.12 10.74
CA VAL A 271 -2.65 4.37 10.88
C VAL A 271 -2.99 4.78 12.30
N ILE A 272 -2.44 4.10 13.33
CA ILE A 272 -2.71 4.46 14.73
C ILE A 272 -2.25 5.88 15.03
N VAL A 273 -0.99 6.21 14.73
CA VAL A 273 -0.43 7.54 15.00
C VAL A 273 -1.13 8.61 14.15
N GLY A 274 -1.39 8.30 12.87
CA GLY A 274 -2.16 9.19 12.00
C GLY A 274 -3.56 9.47 12.54
N ALA A 275 -4.28 8.46 13.02
CA ALA A 275 -5.59 8.60 13.64
C ALA A 275 -5.57 9.49 14.89
N LEU A 276 -4.60 9.22 15.78
CA LEU A 276 -4.44 10.00 17.02
C LEU A 276 -4.09 11.45 16.72
N TRP A 277 -3.19 11.68 15.74
CA TRP A 277 -2.78 13.02 15.34
C TRP A 277 -3.93 13.77 14.69
N PHE A 278 -4.63 13.17 13.74
CA PHE A 278 -5.80 13.76 13.09
C PHE A 278 -6.88 14.15 14.11
N ASN A 279 -7.19 13.26 15.04
CA ASN A 279 -8.17 13.54 16.11
C ASN A 279 -7.72 14.63 17.09
N HIS A 280 -6.40 14.77 17.29
CA HIS A 280 -5.85 15.85 18.12
C HIS A 280 -5.97 17.22 17.43
N GLU A 281 -5.67 17.27 16.13
CA GLU A 281 -5.62 18.52 15.35
C GLU A 281 -7.01 18.96 14.89
N HIS A 282 -7.89 18.01 14.53
CA HIS A 282 -9.22 18.28 13.96
C HIS A 282 -10.33 17.67 14.82
N LYS A 283 -10.50 18.20 16.03
CA LYS A 283 -11.48 17.69 17.02
C LYS A 283 -12.93 17.74 16.53
N GLU A 284 -13.25 18.66 15.61
CA GLU A 284 -14.57 18.86 15.03
C GLU A 284 -14.92 17.84 13.92
N ILE A 285 -13.95 17.05 13.46
CA ILE A 285 -14.14 16.04 12.41
C ILE A 285 -14.00 14.65 13.04
N ASP A 286 -14.97 13.77 12.77
CA ASP A 286 -14.82 12.36 13.16
C ASP A 286 -13.64 11.73 12.41
N TRP A 287 -12.57 11.42 13.15
CA TRP A 287 -11.35 10.82 12.60
C TRP A 287 -11.61 9.50 11.87
N ARG A 288 -12.66 8.75 12.25
CA ARG A 288 -13.02 7.48 11.58
C ARG A 288 -13.47 7.74 10.14
N VAL A 289 -14.28 8.79 9.92
CA VAL A 289 -14.71 9.20 8.58
C VAL A 289 -13.53 9.69 7.75
N ALA A 290 -12.60 10.42 8.35
CA ALA A 290 -11.39 10.87 7.67
C ALA A 290 -10.50 9.69 7.25
N LEU A 291 -10.34 8.68 8.11
CA LEU A 291 -9.58 7.47 7.80
C LEU A 291 -10.31 6.54 6.81
N ASP A 292 -11.64 6.51 6.81
CA ASP A 292 -12.42 5.83 5.77
C ASP A 292 -12.11 6.38 4.36
N ILE A 293 -11.74 7.65 4.28
CA ILE A 293 -11.32 8.28 3.03
C ILE A 293 -9.83 8.01 2.75
N ALA A 294 -8.97 8.14 3.76
CA ALA A 294 -7.53 8.10 3.61
C ALA A 294 -6.97 6.69 3.43
N VAL A 295 -7.37 5.73 4.25
CA VAL A 295 -6.69 4.42 4.31
C VAL A 295 -6.86 3.59 3.03
N PRO A 296 -8.01 3.56 2.35
CA PRO A 296 -8.13 2.83 1.09
C PRO A 296 -7.19 3.34 -0.01
N THR A 297 -6.78 4.63 0.03
CA THR A 297 -5.84 5.18 -0.95
C THR A 297 -4.44 4.56 -0.84
N ASN A 298 -4.11 3.90 0.30
CA ASN A 298 -2.89 3.11 0.43
C ASN A 298 -2.81 1.99 -0.62
N LEU A 299 -3.95 1.46 -1.09
CA LEU A 299 -3.95 0.47 -2.18
C LEU A 299 -3.37 1.05 -3.47
N ILE A 300 -3.58 2.35 -3.74
CA ILE A 300 -2.96 3.04 -4.87
C ILE A 300 -1.45 3.14 -4.65
N ALA A 301 -1.03 3.57 -3.45
CA ALA A 301 0.39 3.67 -3.12
C ALA A 301 1.09 2.31 -3.21
N GLN A 302 0.45 1.25 -2.73
CA GLN A 302 0.95 -0.12 -2.83
C GLN A 302 1.05 -0.59 -4.28
N ALA A 303 0.04 -0.31 -5.12
CA ALA A 303 0.07 -0.66 -6.54
C ALA A 303 1.26 -0.02 -7.26
N VAL A 304 1.50 1.27 -7.02
CA VAL A 304 2.66 1.98 -7.60
C VAL A 304 3.97 1.42 -7.03
N GLY A 305 4.04 1.16 -5.73
CA GLY A 305 5.22 0.59 -5.08
C GLY A 305 5.62 -0.79 -5.64
N ARG A 306 4.66 -1.59 -6.13
CA ARG A 306 4.95 -2.89 -6.78
C ARG A 306 5.78 -2.77 -8.05
N LEU A 307 5.77 -1.63 -8.73
CA LEU A 307 6.66 -1.40 -9.88
C LEU A 307 8.14 -1.39 -9.46
N GLY A 308 8.44 -1.08 -8.20
CA GLY A 308 9.78 -1.20 -7.65
C GLY A 308 10.28 -2.65 -7.59
N ASN A 309 9.41 -3.61 -7.27
CA ASN A 309 9.76 -5.02 -7.29
C ASN A 309 10.14 -5.51 -8.69
N PHE A 310 9.48 -4.99 -9.72
CA PHE A 310 9.83 -5.27 -11.12
C PHE A 310 11.25 -4.80 -11.47
N THR A 311 11.60 -3.56 -11.09
CA THR A 311 12.94 -3.02 -11.39
C THR A 311 14.06 -3.70 -10.59
N ASN A 312 13.75 -4.21 -9.40
CA ASN A 312 14.70 -4.92 -8.55
C ASN A 312 14.80 -6.42 -8.87
N VAL A 313 13.98 -6.96 -9.76
CA VAL A 313 13.86 -8.41 -10.04
C VAL A 313 13.63 -9.18 -8.74
N GLU A 314 12.60 -8.79 -7.99
CA GLU A 314 12.28 -9.38 -6.69
C GLU A 314 10.79 -9.63 -6.51
N VAL A 315 10.42 -10.53 -5.59
CA VAL A 315 9.02 -10.84 -5.23
C VAL A 315 8.20 -11.31 -6.44
N TYR A 316 8.80 -12.09 -7.31
CA TYR A 316 8.14 -12.76 -8.42
C TYR A 316 7.58 -14.14 -8.01
N GLY A 317 6.80 -14.75 -8.91
CA GLY A 317 6.24 -16.08 -8.71
C GLY A 317 7.11 -17.20 -9.30
N GLN A 318 6.56 -18.41 -9.31
CA GLN A 318 7.23 -19.58 -9.86
C GLN A 318 7.51 -19.42 -11.35
N ALA A 319 8.49 -20.19 -11.85
CA ALA A 319 8.84 -20.20 -13.27
C ALA A 319 7.77 -20.91 -14.09
N VAL A 320 7.33 -20.27 -15.19
CA VAL A 320 6.32 -20.77 -16.12
C VAL A 320 6.74 -20.53 -17.57
N LYS A 321 6.16 -21.29 -18.51
CA LYS A 321 6.34 -21.05 -19.95
C LYS A 321 5.59 -19.79 -20.39
N VAL A 322 6.13 -19.08 -21.37
CA VAL A 322 5.47 -17.93 -21.99
C VAL A 322 4.40 -18.42 -22.97
N GLU A 323 3.22 -18.70 -22.43
CA GLU A 323 2.05 -19.21 -23.17
C GLU A 323 0.77 -18.50 -22.70
N GLY A 324 -0.29 -18.57 -23.49
CA GLY A 324 -1.61 -18.03 -23.13
C GLY A 324 -1.58 -16.54 -22.81
N LEU A 325 -2.05 -16.16 -21.63
CA LEU A 325 -2.13 -14.75 -21.19
C LEU A 325 -0.76 -14.07 -21.09
N TRP A 326 0.30 -14.81 -20.83
CA TRP A 326 1.64 -14.24 -20.73
C TRP A 326 2.15 -13.70 -22.06
N ASN A 327 1.64 -14.20 -23.20
CA ASN A 327 1.95 -13.65 -24.52
C ASN A 327 1.45 -12.21 -24.74
N LEU A 328 0.51 -11.74 -23.90
CA LEU A 328 -0.01 -10.37 -23.95
C LEU A 328 0.90 -9.37 -23.26
N LEU A 329 1.85 -9.84 -22.46
CA LEU A 329 2.78 -8.96 -21.76
C LEU A 329 3.78 -8.35 -22.74
N PRO A 330 4.18 -7.10 -22.51
CA PRO A 330 5.23 -6.44 -23.28
C PRO A 330 6.55 -7.20 -23.21
N SER A 331 7.31 -7.20 -24.30
CA SER A 331 8.57 -7.92 -24.38
C SER A 331 9.59 -7.53 -23.31
N TYR A 332 9.63 -6.24 -22.91
CA TYR A 332 10.52 -5.81 -21.83
C TYR A 332 10.13 -6.43 -20.46
N VAL A 333 8.84 -6.65 -20.22
CA VAL A 333 8.39 -7.35 -19.00
C VAL A 333 8.80 -8.82 -19.07
N LEU A 334 8.58 -9.47 -20.21
CA LEU A 334 8.94 -10.87 -20.40
C LEU A 334 10.45 -11.08 -20.24
N GLN A 335 11.28 -10.23 -20.85
CA GLN A 335 12.74 -10.32 -20.74
C GLN A 335 13.23 -10.08 -19.32
N GLN A 336 12.69 -9.07 -18.63
CA GLN A 336 13.03 -8.81 -17.23
C GLN A 336 12.59 -9.97 -16.31
N MET A 337 11.43 -10.58 -16.59
CA MET A 337 10.91 -11.72 -15.81
C MET A 337 11.57 -13.06 -16.15
N ASN A 338 12.39 -13.14 -17.20
CA ASN A 338 13.25 -14.30 -17.44
C ASN A 338 14.43 -14.36 -16.46
N LEU A 339 14.75 -13.25 -15.80
CA LEU A 339 15.87 -13.15 -14.87
C LEU A 339 15.46 -13.53 -13.44
N SER A 340 16.39 -14.16 -12.73
CA SER A 340 16.29 -14.46 -11.31
C SER A 340 17.05 -13.43 -10.47
N ASN A 341 16.68 -13.28 -9.22
CA ASN A 341 17.44 -12.46 -8.27
C ASN A 341 18.86 -13.02 -8.15
N GLY A 342 19.87 -12.15 -8.33
CA GLY A 342 21.28 -12.58 -8.40
C GLY A 342 21.83 -12.73 -9.81
N GLY A 343 21.04 -12.42 -10.85
CA GLY A 343 21.50 -12.30 -12.26
C GLY A 343 21.48 -13.58 -13.07
N GLY A 344 20.94 -14.69 -12.56
CA GLY A 344 20.70 -15.91 -13.34
C GLY A 344 19.51 -15.73 -14.27
N ALA A 345 19.54 -16.36 -15.46
CA ALA A 345 18.41 -16.41 -16.37
C ALA A 345 17.74 -17.79 -16.33
N LEU A 346 16.41 -17.81 -16.50
CA LEU A 346 15.65 -19.05 -16.73
C LEU A 346 15.97 -19.61 -18.12
N ALA A 347 15.56 -20.85 -18.35
CA ALA A 347 15.62 -21.46 -19.69
C ALA A 347 14.84 -20.60 -20.71
N ASP A 348 15.25 -20.69 -21.99
CA ASP A 348 14.61 -19.97 -23.08
C ASP A 348 13.11 -20.26 -23.15
N GLY A 349 12.31 -19.22 -23.38
CA GLY A 349 10.85 -19.30 -23.40
C GLY A 349 10.16 -19.41 -22.02
N MET A 350 10.92 -19.28 -20.92
CA MET A 350 10.41 -19.28 -19.55
C MET A 350 10.43 -17.88 -18.95
N ILE A 351 9.51 -17.62 -18.02
CA ILE A 351 9.50 -16.40 -17.18
C ILE A 351 9.09 -16.75 -15.75
N HIS A 352 9.48 -15.93 -14.82
CA HIS A 352 8.82 -15.89 -13.51
C HIS A 352 7.46 -15.21 -13.63
N VAL A 353 6.44 -15.75 -12.95
CA VAL A 353 5.12 -15.11 -12.90
C VAL A 353 5.25 -13.69 -12.36
N PRO A 354 4.79 -12.64 -13.08
CA PRO A 354 4.92 -11.24 -12.67
C PRO A 354 3.93 -10.88 -11.57
N LEU A 355 4.12 -11.39 -10.35
CA LEU A 355 3.23 -11.17 -9.22
C LEU A 355 3.12 -9.69 -8.85
N PHE A 356 4.16 -8.88 -9.12
CA PHE A 356 4.11 -7.43 -8.94
C PHE A 356 2.95 -6.80 -9.71
N LEU A 357 2.73 -7.23 -10.95
CA LEU A 357 1.66 -6.71 -11.82
C LEU A 357 0.28 -7.19 -11.35
N VAL A 358 0.17 -8.49 -11.02
CA VAL A 358 -1.08 -9.07 -10.52
C VAL A 358 -1.50 -8.37 -9.22
N GLU A 359 -0.58 -8.22 -8.27
CA GLU A 359 -0.87 -7.55 -7.00
C GLU A 359 -1.18 -6.06 -7.19
N ALA A 360 -0.48 -5.36 -8.10
CA ALA A 360 -0.79 -3.97 -8.44
C ALA A 360 -2.20 -3.80 -8.99
N LEU A 361 -2.62 -4.66 -9.92
CA LEU A 361 -3.97 -4.63 -10.50
C LEU A 361 -5.04 -4.95 -9.45
N LEU A 362 -4.82 -5.95 -8.59
CA LEU A 362 -5.72 -6.29 -7.50
C LEU A 362 -5.84 -5.16 -6.47
N ASN A 363 -4.74 -4.47 -6.15
CA ASN A 363 -4.76 -3.32 -5.25
C ASN A 363 -5.55 -2.15 -5.85
N LEU A 364 -5.36 -1.85 -7.14
CA LEU A 364 -6.15 -0.82 -7.82
C LEU A 364 -7.64 -1.19 -7.87
N ALA A 365 -7.97 -2.42 -8.22
CA ALA A 365 -9.35 -2.92 -8.20
C ALA A 365 -9.95 -2.80 -6.80
N GLY A 366 -9.18 -3.18 -5.76
CA GLY A 366 -9.58 -3.05 -4.36
C GLY A 366 -9.89 -1.61 -3.96
N TYR A 367 -9.07 -0.65 -4.39
CA TYR A 367 -9.36 0.76 -4.15
C TYR A 367 -10.73 1.17 -4.72
N PHE A 368 -11.01 0.83 -5.98
CA PHE A 368 -12.29 1.18 -6.59
C PHE A 368 -13.47 0.46 -5.94
N ILE A 369 -13.31 -0.80 -5.59
CA ILE A 369 -14.33 -1.58 -4.89
C ILE A 369 -14.61 -0.96 -3.51
N ILE A 370 -13.59 -0.73 -2.70
CA ILE A 370 -13.75 -0.27 -1.32
C ILE A 370 -14.18 1.20 -1.26
N ALA A 371 -13.57 2.09 -2.05
CA ALA A 371 -13.85 3.51 -1.98
C ALA A 371 -15.16 3.92 -2.67
N TYR A 372 -15.65 3.14 -3.64
CA TYR A 372 -16.82 3.53 -4.43
C TYR A 372 -17.93 2.48 -4.44
N LEU A 373 -17.62 1.20 -4.72
CA LEU A 373 -18.64 0.17 -4.86
C LEU A 373 -19.28 -0.20 -3.51
N VAL A 374 -18.48 -0.41 -2.47
CA VAL A 374 -18.98 -0.74 -1.12
C VAL A 374 -19.90 0.36 -0.58
N PRO A 375 -19.52 1.66 -0.61
CA PRO A 375 -20.44 2.74 -0.19
C PRO A 375 -21.69 2.83 -1.06
N ALA A 376 -21.59 2.58 -2.36
CA ALA A 376 -22.74 2.62 -3.26
C ALA A 376 -23.76 1.50 -2.97
N LEU A 377 -23.26 0.30 -2.60
CA LEU A 377 -24.11 -0.87 -2.31
C LEU A 377 -24.68 -0.84 -0.89
N LEU A 378 -23.86 -0.52 0.11
CA LEU A 378 -24.26 -0.62 1.53
C LEU A 378 -24.87 0.67 2.08
N LYS A 379 -24.58 1.82 1.48
CA LYS A 379 -25.20 3.13 1.81
C LYS A 379 -25.30 3.38 3.33
N LYS A 380 -26.56 3.45 3.84
CA LYS A 380 -26.88 3.76 5.24
C LYS A 380 -26.53 2.65 6.24
N LYS A 381 -26.07 1.48 5.76
CA LYS A 381 -25.67 0.37 6.65
C LYS A 381 -24.24 0.48 7.14
N LEU A 382 -23.44 1.39 6.54
CA LEU A 382 -22.05 1.59 6.93
C LEU A 382 -21.96 2.43 8.20
N ALA A 383 -21.15 1.96 9.14
CA ALA A 383 -20.68 2.73 10.28
C ALA A 383 -19.33 3.42 9.93
N PRO A 384 -19.02 4.58 10.54
CA PRO A 384 -17.69 5.18 10.42
C PRO A 384 -16.59 4.22 10.90
N GLY A 385 -15.62 3.92 10.02
CA GLY A 385 -14.57 2.92 10.24
C GLY A 385 -14.74 1.63 9.43
N ASP A 386 -15.88 1.40 8.77
CA ASP A 386 -16.12 0.20 7.97
C ASP A 386 -15.27 0.16 6.70
N ILE A 387 -15.09 1.30 6.05
CA ILE A 387 -14.30 1.41 4.82
C ILE A 387 -12.81 1.24 5.12
N LEU A 388 -12.32 1.86 6.18
CA LEU A 388 -10.99 1.63 6.75
C LEU A 388 -10.77 0.13 7.02
N SER A 389 -11.73 -0.52 7.67
CA SER A 389 -11.66 -1.93 8.04
C SER A 389 -11.69 -2.85 6.81
N SER A 390 -12.45 -2.48 5.78
CA SER A 390 -12.51 -3.19 4.50
C SER A 390 -11.16 -3.22 3.76
N TYR A 391 -10.33 -2.18 3.91
CA TYR A 391 -8.96 -2.18 3.39
C TYR A 391 -8.14 -3.33 3.99
N PHE A 392 -8.20 -3.52 5.30
CA PHE A 392 -7.46 -4.59 5.98
C PHE A 392 -7.92 -5.97 5.51
N ILE A 393 -9.23 -6.19 5.37
CA ILE A 393 -9.78 -7.45 4.85
C ILE A 393 -9.29 -7.70 3.43
N TRP A 394 -9.41 -6.71 2.54
CA TRP A 394 -9.03 -6.83 1.14
C TRP A 394 -7.55 -7.17 0.99
N TYR A 395 -6.70 -6.41 1.64
CA TYR A 395 -5.25 -6.61 1.54
C TYR A 395 -4.82 -7.97 2.10
N GLY A 396 -5.39 -8.37 3.24
CA GLY A 396 -5.13 -9.69 3.81
C GLY A 396 -5.57 -10.84 2.90
N LEU A 397 -6.74 -10.73 2.25
CA LEU A 397 -7.23 -11.72 1.28
C LEU A 397 -6.32 -11.84 0.06
N ILE A 398 -5.92 -10.70 -0.53
CA ILE A 398 -4.96 -10.71 -1.66
C ILE A 398 -3.68 -11.43 -1.26
N ARG A 399 -3.14 -11.13 -0.09
CA ARG A 399 -1.90 -11.74 0.39
C ARG A 399 -2.03 -13.25 0.57
N ILE A 400 -3.14 -13.75 1.11
CA ILE A 400 -3.38 -15.20 1.25
C ILE A 400 -3.46 -15.88 -0.12
N ILE A 401 -4.09 -15.23 -1.11
CA ILE A 401 -4.25 -15.80 -2.45
C ILE A 401 -2.91 -15.83 -3.20
N LEU A 402 -2.11 -14.77 -3.08
CA LEU A 402 -0.88 -14.62 -3.86
C LEU A 402 0.35 -15.30 -3.22
N GLU A 403 0.36 -15.50 -1.92
CA GLU A 403 1.52 -16.05 -1.22
C GLU A 403 1.92 -17.45 -1.69
N PRO A 404 1.00 -18.41 -1.95
CA PRO A 404 1.36 -19.72 -2.49
C PRO A 404 1.94 -19.68 -3.90
N LEU A 405 1.70 -18.60 -4.66
CA LEU A 405 2.21 -18.39 -6.01
C LEU A 405 3.62 -17.79 -6.04
N ARG A 406 4.12 -17.34 -4.89
CA ARG A 406 5.42 -16.70 -4.75
C ARG A 406 6.55 -17.74 -4.86
N ASP A 407 7.66 -17.32 -5.45
CA ASP A 407 8.87 -18.13 -5.45
C ASP A 407 9.42 -18.31 -4.01
N SER A 408 9.89 -19.52 -3.71
CA SER A 408 10.36 -19.90 -2.38
C SER A 408 11.49 -19.03 -1.85
N ASN A 409 12.29 -18.44 -2.73
CA ASN A 409 13.40 -17.53 -2.34
C ASN A 409 12.91 -16.24 -1.66
N PHE A 410 11.65 -15.89 -1.81
CA PHE A 410 11.04 -14.69 -1.19
C PHE A 410 10.11 -15.02 -0.02
N ASN A 411 10.10 -16.25 0.43
CA ASN A 411 9.31 -16.64 1.57
C ASN A 411 9.90 -16.04 2.87
N MET A 412 9.05 -15.50 3.71
CA MET A 412 9.42 -15.09 5.06
C MET A 412 9.35 -16.32 5.98
N GLY A 413 10.47 -16.95 6.24
CA GLY A 413 10.56 -18.21 6.98
C GLY A 413 10.65 -19.42 6.06
N SER A 414 10.77 -20.62 6.65
CA SER A 414 10.98 -21.87 5.91
C SER A 414 9.76 -22.38 5.13
N ASP A 415 8.55 -21.91 5.49
CA ASP A 415 7.29 -22.54 5.07
C ASP A 415 6.14 -21.55 4.77
N ASN A 416 6.40 -20.30 4.45
CA ASN A 416 5.37 -19.25 4.27
C ASN A 416 4.47 -18.97 5.49
N SER A 417 4.65 -19.65 6.59
CA SER A 417 3.78 -19.53 7.77
C SER A 417 3.71 -18.10 8.29
N TRP A 418 4.85 -17.40 8.32
CA TRP A 418 4.95 -16.00 8.72
C TRP A 418 4.11 -15.06 7.84
N SER A 419 4.17 -15.24 6.53
CA SER A 419 3.43 -14.41 5.59
C SER A 419 1.93 -14.66 5.66
N ILE A 420 1.51 -15.92 5.82
CA ILE A 420 0.12 -16.30 6.04
C ILE A 420 -0.40 -15.71 7.36
N CYS A 421 0.40 -15.76 8.44
CA CYS A 421 0.03 -15.14 9.72
C CYS A 421 -0.19 -13.64 9.59
N ASN A 422 0.71 -12.92 8.94
CA ASN A 422 0.54 -11.49 8.71
C ASN A 422 -0.74 -11.20 7.94
N SER A 423 -1.07 -12.02 6.95
CA SER A 423 -2.29 -11.89 6.15
C SER A 423 -3.56 -12.13 6.98
N LEU A 424 -3.55 -13.13 7.85
CA LEU A 424 -4.65 -13.40 8.78
C LEU A 424 -4.82 -12.27 9.82
N ILE A 425 -3.73 -11.68 10.31
CA ILE A 425 -3.78 -10.51 11.21
C ILE A 425 -4.47 -9.34 10.51
N TYR A 426 -4.20 -9.08 9.24
CA TYR A 426 -4.92 -8.07 8.47
C TYR A 426 -6.42 -8.36 8.43
N ILE A 427 -6.83 -9.58 8.13
CA ILE A 427 -8.26 -9.96 8.06
C ILE A 427 -8.93 -9.82 9.43
N ILE A 428 -8.30 -10.33 10.50
CA ILE A 428 -8.82 -10.23 11.86
C ILE A 428 -8.99 -8.77 12.27
N THR A 429 -8.00 -7.92 11.97
CA THR A 429 -8.05 -6.48 12.24
C THR A 429 -9.22 -5.83 11.51
N GLY A 430 -9.42 -6.17 10.24
CA GLY A 430 -10.53 -5.62 9.46
C GLY A 430 -11.90 -6.09 9.97
N VAL A 431 -12.10 -7.40 10.17
CA VAL A 431 -13.35 -7.94 10.72
C VAL A 431 -13.62 -7.41 12.13
N GLY A 432 -12.58 -7.37 12.97
CA GLY A 432 -12.67 -6.82 14.32
C GLY A 432 -12.97 -5.31 14.30
N GLY A 433 -12.41 -4.57 13.36
CA GLY A 433 -12.69 -3.14 13.17
C GLY A 433 -14.14 -2.86 12.80
N ILE A 434 -14.71 -3.61 11.85
CA ILE A 434 -16.16 -3.53 11.53
C ILE A 434 -17.00 -3.82 12.77
N LEU A 435 -16.67 -4.90 13.48
CA LEU A 435 -17.39 -5.29 14.69
C LEU A 435 -17.31 -4.18 15.75
N CYS A 436 -16.12 -3.61 16.00
CA CYS A 436 -15.92 -2.50 16.91
C CYS A 436 -16.71 -1.26 16.49
N ALA A 437 -16.72 -0.90 15.20
CA ALA A 437 -17.45 0.25 14.68
C ALA A 437 -18.96 0.12 14.92
N HIS A 438 -19.53 -1.01 14.57
CA HIS A 438 -20.97 -1.27 14.76
C HIS A 438 -21.37 -1.39 16.23
N LEU A 439 -20.56 -2.03 17.07
CA LEU A 439 -20.81 -2.07 18.52
C LEU A 439 -20.73 -0.69 19.16
N TYR A 440 -19.75 0.12 18.75
CA TYR A 440 -19.63 1.50 19.24
C TYR A 440 -20.88 2.32 18.91
N GLU A 441 -21.38 2.26 17.67
CA GLU A 441 -22.63 2.94 17.29
C GLU A 441 -23.86 2.35 18.02
N ALA A 442 -23.89 1.05 18.29
CA ALA A 442 -24.95 0.44 19.11
C ALA A 442 -24.92 0.95 20.57
N ILE A 443 -23.73 1.06 21.17
CA ILE A 443 -23.56 1.62 22.52
C ILE A 443 -24.01 3.10 22.53
N LYS A 444 -23.59 3.88 21.55
CA LYS A 444 -23.99 5.28 21.38
C LYS A 444 -25.51 5.44 21.28
N ALA A 445 -26.16 4.54 20.56
CA ALA A 445 -27.62 4.52 20.43
C ALA A 445 -28.35 3.87 21.65
N LYS A 446 -27.63 3.46 22.70
CA LYS A 446 -28.14 2.69 23.85
C LYS A 446 -28.83 1.38 23.44
N LYS A 447 -28.37 0.74 22.37
CA LYS A 447 -28.94 -0.51 21.80
C LYS A 447 -28.02 -1.71 21.96
N ASP A 448 -26.88 -1.59 22.67
CA ASP A 448 -25.87 -2.65 22.80
C ASP A 448 -26.42 -3.93 23.48
N LYS A 449 -27.37 -3.80 24.41
CA LYS A 449 -28.03 -4.95 25.10
C LYS A 449 -27.03 -5.98 25.66
N GLY A 450 -25.81 -5.58 26.03
CA GLY A 450 -24.75 -6.47 26.53
C GLY A 450 -24.08 -7.34 25.46
N LEU A 451 -24.08 -6.92 24.22
CA LEU A 451 -23.36 -7.61 23.13
C LEU A 451 -21.84 -7.52 23.27
N THR A 452 -21.33 -6.41 23.81
CA THR A 452 -19.89 -6.18 23.98
C THR A 452 -19.19 -7.29 24.78
N PRO A 453 -19.65 -7.68 26.00
CA PRO A 453 -19.01 -8.77 26.74
C PRO A 453 -19.16 -10.14 26.05
N VAL A 454 -20.21 -10.35 25.25
CA VAL A 454 -20.37 -11.58 24.45
C VAL A 454 -19.27 -11.69 23.41
N TRP A 455 -19.04 -10.63 22.63
CA TRP A 455 -18.01 -10.64 21.60
C TRP A 455 -16.60 -10.69 22.19
N SER A 456 -16.36 -10.02 23.33
CA SER A 456 -15.10 -10.12 24.06
C SER A 456 -14.85 -11.55 24.55
N SER A 457 -15.90 -12.21 25.08
CA SER A 457 -15.82 -13.62 25.49
C SER A 457 -15.49 -14.54 24.31
N ILE A 458 -16.12 -14.33 23.14
CA ILE A 458 -15.88 -15.13 21.93
C ILE A 458 -14.42 -14.95 21.47
N ALA A 459 -13.88 -13.73 21.47
CA ALA A 459 -12.51 -13.47 21.09
C ALA A 459 -11.51 -14.17 22.02
N ILE A 460 -11.73 -14.09 23.34
CA ILE A 460 -10.86 -14.76 24.31
C ILE A 460 -11.02 -16.29 24.25
N LEU A 461 -12.23 -16.79 24.04
CA LEU A 461 -12.44 -18.22 23.82
C LEU A 461 -11.68 -18.71 22.57
N ALA A 462 -11.72 -17.97 21.48
CA ALA A 462 -10.92 -18.27 20.28
C ALA A 462 -9.43 -18.33 20.64
N THR A 463 -8.91 -17.38 21.43
CA THR A 463 -7.52 -17.40 21.91
C THR A 463 -7.18 -18.70 22.66
N LEU A 464 -8.08 -19.19 23.48
CA LEU A 464 -7.87 -20.43 24.25
C LEU A 464 -7.86 -21.70 23.38
N LEU A 465 -8.37 -21.65 22.16
CA LEU A 465 -8.37 -22.78 21.22
C LEU A 465 -7.07 -22.87 20.41
N PHE A 466 -6.30 -21.79 20.29
CA PHE A 466 -5.06 -21.78 19.51
C PHE A 466 -3.91 -22.66 20.01
N PRO A 467 -3.84 -23.11 21.28
CA PRO A 467 -2.90 -24.14 21.68
C PRO A 467 -2.98 -25.44 20.91
N LEU A 468 -4.11 -25.70 20.25
CA LEU A 468 -4.29 -26.84 19.35
C LEU A 468 -3.47 -26.71 18.05
N LEU A 469 -3.07 -25.48 17.70
CA LEU A 469 -2.34 -25.18 16.49
C LEU A 469 -0.84 -25.15 16.74
N GLN A 470 -0.07 -25.34 15.66
CA GLN A 470 1.37 -25.14 15.69
C GLN A 470 1.68 -23.68 16.07
N SER A 471 2.38 -23.51 17.19
CA SER A 471 2.67 -22.19 17.74
C SER A 471 4.14 -21.80 17.60
N VAL A 472 5.05 -22.78 17.65
CA VAL A 472 6.50 -22.58 17.52
C VAL A 472 7.09 -23.73 16.72
N SER A 473 8.18 -23.50 16.02
CA SER A 473 9.03 -24.53 15.45
C SER A 473 10.49 -24.30 15.85
N LEU A 474 11.22 -25.39 16.09
CA LEU A 474 12.65 -25.37 16.33
C LEU A 474 13.38 -25.85 15.09
N SER A 475 14.38 -25.10 14.62
CA SER A 475 15.20 -25.45 13.45
C SER A 475 16.67 -25.57 13.82
N THR A 476 17.39 -26.43 13.09
CA THR A 476 18.85 -26.59 13.24
C THR A 476 19.61 -25.42 12.66
N ASP A 477 19.08 -24.81 11.62
CA ASP A 477 19.72 -23.70 10.93
C ASP A 477 19.04 -22.36 11.23
N LYS A 478 19.85 -21.30 11.23
CA LYS A 478 19.40 -19.94 11.55
C LYS A 478 18.36 -19.41 10.54
N ASP A 479 18.43 -19.82 9.30
CA ASP A 479 17.52 -19.45 8.21
C ASP A 479 16.27 -20.34 8.13
N GLY A 480 16.16 -21.35 9.01
CA GLY A 480 15.03 -22.26 9.06
C GLY A 480 15.05 -23.36 8.01
N SER A 481 16.14 -23.51 7.24
CA SER A 481 16.29 -24.51 6.17
C SER A 481 16.66 -25.92 6.68
N GLY A 482 17.06 -26.04 7.94
CA GLY A 482 17.44 -27.32 8.55
C GLY A 482 16.25 -28.15 9.04
N THR A 483 16.53 -29.20 9.84
CA THR A 483 15.48 -30.04 10.42
C THR A 483 14.54 -29.22 11.29
N VAL A 484 13.26 -29.17 10.92
CA VAL A 484 12.25 -28.38 11.61
C VAL A 484 11.37 -29.29 12.47
N THR A 485 11.30 -29.00 13.76
CA THR A 485 10.40 -29.72 14.68
C THR A 485 9.28 -28.76 15.10
N PRO A 486 8.03 -29.00 14.65
CA PRO A 486 6.88 -28.16 15.03
C PRO A 486 6.40 -28.51 16.45
N PHE A 487 5.96 -27.50 17.19
CA PHE A 487 5.35 -27.65 18.51
C PHE A 487 4.00 -26.94 18.55
N THR A 488 3.00 -27.64 19.09
CA THR A 488 1.72 -27.05 19.43
C THR A 488 1.83 -26.17 20.69
N GLY A 489 0.85 -25.31 20.94
CA GLY A 489 0.82 -24.50 22.15
C GLY A 489 0.84 -25.33 23.44
N PHE A 490 0.22 -26.52 23.42
CA PHE A 490 0.22 -27.43 24.58
C PHE A 490 1.61 -28.04 24.85
N GLU A 491 2.35 -28.41 23.81
CA GLU A 491 3.72 -28.94 23.95
C GLU A 491 4.66 -27.86 24.46
N ILE A 492 4.47 -26.60 24.06
CA ILE A 492 5.24 -25.46 24.55
C ILE A 492 4.95 -25.21 26.04
N MET A 493 3.70 -25.36 26.49
CA MET A 493 3.36 -25.25 27.91
C MET A 493 4.16 -26.20 28.81
N SER A 494 4.47 -27.39 28.31
CA SER A 494 5.32 -28.36 29.07
C SER A 494 6.78 -27.90 29.15
N LYS A 495 7.23 -27.05 28.23
CA LYS A 495 8.63 -26.58 28.17
C LYS A 495 8.84 -25.24 28.89
N THR A 496 7.82 -24.43 29.06
CA THR A 496 7.91 -23.11 29.69
C THR A 496 6.70 -22.82 30.58
N PRO A 497 6.88 -22.72 31.90
CA PRO A 497 5.79 -22.40 32.84
C PRO A 497 5.09 -21.05 32.55
N ILE A 498 5.78 -20.11 31.89
CA ILE A 498 5.22 -18.79 31.53
C ILE A 498 3.96 -18.93 30.68
N TYR A 499 3.93 -19.89 29.74
CA TYR A 499 2.74 -20.14 28.91
C TYR A 499 1.57 -20.69 29.71
N ILE A 500 1.83 -21.54 30.72
CA ILE A 500 0.79 -22.03 31.63
C ILE A 500 0.15 -20.85 32.37
N VAL A 501 0.96 -19.94 32.92
CA VAL A 501 0.46 -18.73 33.59
C VAL A 501 -0.37 -17.87 32.62
N ALA A 502 0.14 -17.65 31.42
CA ALA A 502 -0.58 -16.87 30.39
C ALA A 502 -1.95 -17.46 30.07
N TYR A 503 -2.08 -18.78 29.90
CA TYR A 503 -3.36 -19.43 29.63
C TYR A 503 -4.32 -19.40 30.82
N VAL A 504 -3.82 -19.55 32.05
CA VAL A 504 -4.63 -19.39 33.26
C VAL A 504 -5.21 -17.97 33.33
N LEU A 505 -4.41 -16.95 33.03
CA LEU A 505 -4.89 -15.56 32.99
C LEU A 505 -5.95 -15.34 31.91
N LEU A 506 -5.82 -15.95 30.72
CA LEU A 506 -6.84 -15.91 29.69
C LEU A 506 -8.14 -16.59 30.14
N ALA A 507 -8.06 -17.75 30.79
CA ALA A 507 -9.24 -18.42 31.30
C ALA A 507 -9.95 -17.57 32.38
N LEU A 508 -9.20 -16.91 33.25
CA LEU A 508 -9.74 -15.97 34.23
C LEU A 508 -10.35 -14.73 33.54
N ALA A 509 -9.74 -14.21 32.48
CA ALA A 509 -10.30 -13.13 31.68
C ALA A 509 -11.64 -13.52 31.05
N LEU A 510 -11.75 -14.74 30.54
CA LEU A 510 -13.01 -15.28 30.00
C LEU A 510 -14.10 -15.35 31.08
N VAL A 511 -13.76 -15.81 32.27
CA VAL A 511 -14.69 -15.85 33.42
C VAL A 511 -15.15 -14.43 33.76
N CYS A 512 -14.26 -13.43 33.76
CA CYS A 512 -14.62 -12.04 34.00
C CYS A 512 -15.64 -11.52 32.97
N PHE A 513 -15.44 -11.77 31.66
CA PHE A 513 -16.34 -11.30 30.61
C PHE A 513 -17.68 -12.04 30.63
N ILE A 514 -17.71 -13.34 30.92
CA ILE A 514 -18.96 -14.08 31.11
C ILE A 514 -19.71 -13.53 32.33
N ALA A 515 -19.05 -13.30 33.45
CA ALA A 515 -19.65 -12.71 34.64
C ALA A 515 -20.16 -11.28 34.34
N GLU A 516 -19.44 -10.47 33.62
CA GLU A 516 -19.84 -9.14 33.16
C GLU A 516 -21.17 -9.24 32.39
N PHE A 517 -21.30 -10.17 31.43
CA PHE A 517 -22.53 -10.39 30.67
C PHE A 517 -23.71 -10.74 31.59
N VAL A 518 -23.49 -11.59 32.57
CA VAL A 518 -24.55 -11.98 33.53
C VAL A 518 -24.97 -10.80 34.41
N PHE A 519 -24.00 -10.02 34.90
CA PHE A 519 -24.28 -8.88 35.80
C PHE A 519 -24.79 -7.66 35.05
N SER A 520 -24.43 -7.49 33.76
CA SER A 520 -24.91 -6.37 32.94
C SER A 520 -26.43 -6.32 32.77
N LYS A 521 -27.11 -7.47 32.97
CA LYS A 521 -28.57 -7.59 32.93
C LYS A 521 -29.27 -7.31 34.27
N LYS A 522 -28.50 -7.07 35.35
CA LYS A 522 -29.05 -6.84 36.72
C LYS A 522 -28.94 -5.36 37.08
N GLU A 523 -30.04 -4.76 37.46
CA GLU A 523 -30.06 -3.37 37.92
C GLU A 523 -29.18 -3.18 39.17
N GLY A 524 -28.52 -2.03 39.28
CA GLY A 524 -27.68 -1.69 40.42
C GLY A 524 -26.29 -2.35 40.44
N LYS A 525 -25.90 -3.12 39.40
CA LYS A 525 -24.62 -3.82 39.31
C LYS A 525 -23.61 -3.14 38.37
N GLU A 526 -23.84 -1.88 37.99
CA GLU A 526 -22.98 -1.14 37.05
C GLU A 526 -21.49 -1.06 37.50
N LYS A 527 -21.25 -0.86 38.81
CA LYS A 527 -19.89 -0.83 39.35
C LYS A 527 -19.20 -2.20 39.23
N VAL A 528 -19.98 -3.29 39.49
CA VAL A 528 -19.43 -4.65 39.39
C VAL A 528 -19.07 -5.00 37.97
N THR A 529 -19.94 -4.68 37.00
CA THR A 529 -19.65 -4.89 35.57
C THR A 529 -18.41 -4.13 35.15
N LYS A 530 -18.25 -2.87 35.56
CA LYS A 530 -17.07 -2.06 35.25
C LYS A 530 -15.77 -2.67 35.80
N TYR A 531 -15.77 -3.19 37.03
CA TYR A 531 -14.61 -3.87 37.59
C TYR A 531 -14.31 -5.18 36.89
N LEU A 532 -15.32 -5.95 36.50
CA LEU A 532 -15.16 -7.19 35.74
C LEU A 532 -14.55 -6.93 34.35
N THR A 533 -15.01 -5.89 33.65
CA THR A 533 -14.44 -5.47 32.37
C THR A 533 -12.97 -5.10 32.52
N ILE A 534 -12.62 -4.24 33.50
CA ILE A 534 -11.22 -3.83 33.74
C ILE A 534 -10.37 -5.05 34.10
N GLY A 535 -10.88 -5.91 34.97
CA GLY A 535 -10.19 -7.15 35.37
C GLY A 535 -9.93 -8.07 34.19
N GLY A 536 -10.95 -8.33 33.36
CA GLY A 536 -10.83 -9.14 32.16
C GLY A 536 -9.83 -8.57 31.16
N MET A 537 -9.89 -7.25 30.88
CA MET A 537 -8.94 -6.56 30.01
C MET A 537 -7.48 -6.66 30.54
N SER A 538 -7.29 -6.42 31.82
CA SER A 538 -5.96 -6.49 32.45
C SER A 538 -5.38 -7.89 32.37
N LEU A 539 -6.17 -8.91 32.69
CA LEU A 539 -5.76 -10.31 32.63
C LEU A 539 -5.40 -10.75 31.20
N ALA A 540 -6.22 -10.38 30.22
CA ALA A 540 -5.98 -10.69 28.80
C ALA A 540 -4.74 -9.95 28.27
N GLY A 541 -4.56 -8.66 28.62
CA GLY A 541 -3.41 -7.87 28.24
C GLY A 541 -2.10 -8.41 28.83
N VAL A 542 -2.08 -8.71 30.13
CA VAL A 542 -0.91 -9.32 30.80
C VAL A 542 -0.59 -10.69 30.19
N SER A 543 -1.61 -11.49 29.88
CA SER A 543 -1.42 -12.77 29.21
C SER A 543 -0.73 -12.62 27.85
N ALA A 544 -1.17 -11.66 27.01
CA ALA A 544 -0.54 -11.39 25.72
C ALA A 544 0.94 -10.98 25.87
N VAL A 545 1.26 -10.13 26.85
CA VAL A 545 2.65 -9.74 27.15
C VAL A 545 3.47 -10.95 27.60
N LEU A 546 2.92 -11.82 28.46
CA LEU A 546 3.62 -13.03 28.91
C LEU A 546 3.85 -14.02 27.78
N MET A 547 2.92 -14.13 26.81
CA MET A 547 3.11 -14.96 25.62
C MET A 547 4.27 -14.45 24.78
N ILE A 548 4.36 -13.12 24.56
CA ILE A 548 5.48 -12.51 23.83
C ILE A 548 6.80 -12.70 24.59
N ALA A 549 6.81 -12.47 25.88
CA ALA A 549 8.02 -12.65 26.71
C ALA A 549 8.45 -14.13 26.83
N GLY A 550 7.49 -15.04 26.88
CA GLY A 550 7.70 -16.46 27.03
C GLY A 550 8.43 -17.13 25.86
N GLN A 551 8.39 -16.54 24.67
CA GLN A 551 9.16 -17.06 23.53
C GLN A 551 10.67 -17.13 23.82
N ASN A 552 11.20 -16.14 24.54
CA ASN A 552 12.63 -16.08 24.90
C ASN A 552 13.02 -17.08 25.98
N ALA A 553 12.04 -17.66 26.70
CA ALA A 553 12.24 -18.65 27.75
C ALA A 553 12.11 -20.09 27.23
N ILE A 554 11.90 -20.31 25.94
CA ILE A 554 11.86 -21.65 25.34
C ILE A 554 13.30 -22.17 25.28
N GLU A 555 13.57 -23.23 26.02
CA GLU A 555 14.86 -23.92 25.96
C GLU A 555 15.00 -24.63 24.62
N ALA A 556 15.84 -24.07 23.75
CA ALA A 556 16.02 -24.56 22.39
C ALA A 556 17.22 -25.51 22.23
N ASN A 557 18.02 -25.77 23.27
CA ASN A 557 19.18 -26.67 23.23
C ASN A 557 20.11 -26.45 22.03
N GLY A 558 20.37 -25.19 21.70
CA GLY A 558 21.17 -24.80 20.53
C GLY A 558 20.40 -24.71 19.21
N LEU A 559 19.09 -24.96 19.21
CA LEU A 559 18.21 -24.78 18.04
C LEU A 559 17.66 -23.37 17.97
N TYR A 560 17.27 -22.95 16.79
CA TYR A 560 16.63 -21.63 16.56
C TYR A 560 15.12 -21.73 16.74
N VAL A 561 14.54 -20.77 17.47
CA VAL A 561 13.09 -20.67 17.72
C VAL A 561 12.42 -19.84 16.63
N ASN A 562 11.51 -20.44 15.90
CA ASN A 562 10.69 -19.77 14.89
C ASN A 562 9.23 -19.73 15.35
N LEU A 563 8.62 -18.54 15.36
CA LEU A 563 7.22 -18.37 15.73
C LEU A 563 6.31 -18.79 14.56
N SER A 564 5.24 -19.47 14.86
CA SER A 564 4.28 -19.99 13.88
C SER A 564 2.90 -19.31 14.02
N TYR A 565 1.99 -19.63 13.10
CA TYR A 565 0.67 -19.01 13.00
C TYR A 565 -0.17 -19.11 14.28
N GLY A 566 -0.11 -20.20 15.02
CA GLY A 566 -0.84 -20.34 16.28
C GLY A 566 -0.46 -19.29 17.31
N PHE A 567 0.80 -18.94 17.42
CA PHE A 567 1.29 -17.90 18.33
C PHE A 567 0.74 -16.51 17.96
N PHE A 568 0.83 -16.13 16.68
CA PHE A 568 0.33 -14.82 16.25
C PHE A 568 -1.18 -14.70 16.35
N MET A 569 -1.92 -15.77 16.06
CA MET A 569 -3.38 -15.80 16.23
C MET A 569 -3.79 -15.64 17.69
N MET A 570 -3.10 -16.30 18.64
CA MET A 570 -3.36 -16.11 20.06
C MET A 570 -3.26 -14.63 20.45
N ILE A 571 -2.18 -13.96 20.07
CA ILE A 571 -1.97 -12.55 20.41
C ILE A 571 -3.01 -11.68 19.73
N ALA A 572 -3.28 -11.88 18.44
CA ALA A 572 -4.24 -11.08 17.68
C ALA A 572 -5.66 -11.14 18.29
N PHE A 573 -6.13 -12.33 18.66
CA PHE A 573 -7.46 -12.48 19.27
C PHE A 573 -7.51 -12.01 20.73
N ALA A 574 -6.41 -12.13 21.49
CA ALA A 574 -6.32 -11.54 22.82
C ALA A 574 -6.43 -10.02 22.77
N ILE A 575 -5.71 -9.39 21.83
CA ILE A 575 -5.81 -7.94 21.58
C ILE A 575 -7.21 -7.54 21.14
N LEU A 576 -7.83 -8.31 20.25
CA LEU A 576 -9.21 -8.07 19.81
C LEU A 576 -10.20 -8.14 20.98
N GLY A 577 -10.05 -9.13 21.87
CA GLY A 577 -10.88 -9.24 23.07
C GLY A 577 -10.76 -8.03 23.99
N VAL A 578 -9.54 -7.53 24.20
CA VAL A 578 -9.29 -6.30 24.97
C VAL A 578 -9.88 -5.08 24.27
N ALA A 579 -9.71 -4.95 22.96
CA ALA A 579 -10.27 -3.84 22.18
C ALA A 579 -11.79 -3.79 22.27
N LEU A 580 -12.47 -4.91 22.08
CA LEU A 580 -13.92 -5.01 22.20
C LEU A 580 -14.41 -4.66 23.62
N ALA A 581 -13.75 -5.17 24.65
CA ALA A 581 -14.09 -4.88 26.05
C ALA A 581 -13.88 -3.41 26.42
N SER A 582 -12.97 -2.69 25.75
CA SER A 582 -12.68 -1.27 26.01
C SER A 582 -13.72 -0.31 25.42
N LEU A 583 -14.53 -0.73 24.46
CA LEU A 583 -15.50 0.13 23.75
C LEU A 583 -16.45 0.91 24.66
N PRO A 584 -17.06 0.33 25.74
CA PRO A 584 -17.94 1.07 26.63
C PRO A 584 -17.25 2.26 27.33
N PHE A 585 -15.96 2.09 27.68
CA PHE A 585 -15.16 3.15 28.31
C PHE A 585 -14.88 4.31 27.34
N PHE A 586 -14.53 3.99 26.10
CA PHE A 586 -14.34 5.00 25.06
C PHE A 586 -15.64 5.75 24.77
N ALA A 587 -16.76 5.04 24.68
CA ALA A 587 -18.06 5.67 24.48
C ALA A 587 -18.42 6.60 25.66
N GLU A 588 -18.23 6.17 26.92
CA GLU A 588 -18.49 6.99 28.11
C GLU A 588 -17.62 8.26 28.13
N MET A 589 -16.33 8.14 27.81
CA MET A 589 -15.43 9.30 27.72
C MET A 589 -15.88 10.29 26.63
N HIS A 590 -16.29 9.79 25.49
CA HIS A 590 -16.75 10.63 24.38
C HIS A 590 -18.04 11.38 24.75
N PHE A 591 -19.01 10.72 25.39
CA PHE A 591 -20.24 11.37 25.84
C PHE A 591 -20.01 12.43 26.93
N LYS A 592 -19.09 12.18 27.85
CA LYS A 592 -18.71 13.20 28.87
C LYS A 592 -18.09 14.43 28.22
N LYS A 593 -17.29 14.23 27.16
CA LYS A 593 -16.66 15.33 26.42
C LYS A 593 -17.71 16.14 25.67
N LEU A 594 -18.64 15.50 24.96
CA LEU A 594 -19.70 16.19 24.23
C LEU A 594 -20.60 17.02 25.16
N LYS A 595 -20.99 16.48 26.32
CA LYS A 595 -21.76 17.25 27.33
C LYS A 595 -21.02 18.46 27.84
N LYS A 596 -19.71 18.36 28.07
CA LYS A 596 -18.88 19.48 28.52
C LYS A 596 -18.76 20.55 27.43
N GLU A 597 -18.69 20.19 26.19
CA GLU A 597 -18.68 21.13 25.05
C GLU A 597 -20.02 21.82 24.88
N GLU A 598 -21.16 21.11 25.02
CA GLU A 598 -22.51 21.69 25.02
C GLU A 598 -22.75 22.67 26.20
N GLU A 599 -22.15 22.40 27.36
CA GLU A 599 -22.24 23.29 28.53
C GLU A 599 -21.38 24.58 28.40
N LEU A 600 -20.33 24.53 27.57
CA LEU A 600 -19.42 25.66 27.34
C LEU A 600 -19.88 26.62 26.21
N GLU A 601 -20.64 26.12 25.23
CA GLU A 601 -21.18 26.95 24.14
C GLU A 601 -22.19 28.06 24.57
N PRO A 602 -23.04 27.90 25.60
CA PRO A 602 -23.93 28.97 26.03
C PRO A 602 -23.21 30.17 26.67
N GLN A 603 -21.95 30.01 27.09
CA GLN A 603 -21.19 31.12 27.74
C GLN A 603 -20.38 31.96 26.73
N ALA A 604 -20.35 31.54 25.45
CA ALA A 604 -19.62 32.22 24.37
C ALA A 604 -20.53 33.00 23.40
N LYS A 605 -21.84 33.03 23.64
CA LYS A 605 -22.83 33.92 23.00
C LYS A 605 -23.26 34.98 24.02
#